data_8e9879c210a7ab3d4f45f00063600fb8
#
_entry.id   8e9879c210a7ab3d4f45f00063600fb8
#
_cell.length_a   1.000
_cell.length_b   1.000
_cell.length_c   1.000
_cell.angle_alpha   90.00
_cell.angle_beta   90.00
_cell.angle_gamma   90.00
#
_symmetry.space_group_name_H-M   'P 1'
#
loop_
_entity.id
_entity.type
_entity.pdbx_description
1 polymer ?
#
loop_
_entity_poly.entity_id
_entity_poly.type
_entity_poly.pdbx_seq_one_letter_code
_entity_poly.pdbx_strand_id
1 'polypeptide(L)'
;MSQAATKKKKRLGREELTLNLMILPGLIILIIFVFAPLVGSLMAFENYVPAKGLLKSKWVGLSNFEFIFSLPDSKQVFMNTLIIAFSKLVVNIFVPVTFAILLNEIRVNVCKKIFQTVVYLPHFLSWVVLATVVTNMFSLDGPINAVISAFGGNTIYFLADNNWFRTVIVGTDVWKEFGYNSVVYLAALTGIDPGLFEAASIDGANRFKQILHITVPALLPTVVLMTALNLGNILNAGFDQVFNLYNPIVY
;
A
#
# COMPACT_ATOMS: atom_id res chain seq x y z
N MET A 1 -19.05 -40.36 41.00
CA MET A 1 -19.31 -39.04 41.62
C MET A 1 -18.49 -37.99 40.86
N SER A 2 -19.12 -37.34 39.91
CA SER A 2 -18.48 -36.32 39.06
C SER A 2 -18.66 -34.95 39.73
N GLN A 3 -17.55 -34.32 40.13
CA GLN A 3 -17.57 -32.91 40.60
C GLN A 3 -17.65 -31.98 39.42
N ALA A 4 -18.83 -31.43 39.18
CA ALA A 4 -19.04 -30.30 38.27
C ALA A 4 -18.33 -29.06 38.84
N ALA A 5 -17.21 -28.68 38.24
CA ALA A 5 -16.50 -27.44 38.53
C ALA A 5 -17.35 -26.26 38.11
N THR A 6 -18.04 -25.61 39.04
CA THR A 6 -18.73 -24.34 38.87
C THR A 6 -17.71 -23.24 38.50
N LYS A 7 -17.66 -22.84 37.24
CA LYS A 7 -16.92 -21.65 36.77
C LYS A 7 -17.47 -20.42 37.49
N LYS A 8 -16.82 -19.95 38.56
CA LYS A 8 -17.09 -18.64 39.18
C LYS A 8 -16.92 -17.56 38.13
N LYS A 9 -17.98 -16.84 37.77
CA LYS A 9 -17.91 -15.60 37.00
C LYS A 9 -17.01 -14.63 37.78
N LYS A 10 -15.77 -14.40 37.27
CA LYS A 10 -14.90 -13.32 37.77
C LYS A 10 -15.66 -12.01 37.61
N ARG A 11 -15.96 -11.31 38.70
CA ARG A 11 -16.40 -9.92 38.66
C ARG A 11 -15.23 -9.11 38.07
N LEU A 12 -15.46 -8.37 37.00
CA LEU A 12 -14.50 -7.45 36.43
C LEU A 12 -13.97 -6.53 37.53
N GLY A 13 -12.66 -6.51 37.73
CA GLY A 13 -12.00 -5.62 38.67
C GLY A 13 -12.23 -4.17 38.24
N ARG A 14 -12.15 -3.22 39.15
CA ARG A 14 -12.32 -1.79 38.88
C ARG A 14 -11.36 -1.29 37.80
N GLU A 15 -10.15 -1.84 37.73
CA GLU A 15 -9.14 -1.57 36.70
C GLU A 15 -9.56 -2.09 35.33
N GLU A 16 -10.07 -3.34 35.26
CA GLU A 16 -10.58 -3.91 34.01
C GLU A 16 -11.78 -3.13 33.46
N LEU A 17 -12.65 -2.64 34.34
CA LEU A 17 -13.78 -1.78 33.95
C LEU A 17 -13.29 -0.47 33.36
N THR A 18 -12.29 0.16 34.01
CA THR A 18 -11.71 1.43 33.53
C THR A 18 -11.03 1.25 32.14
N LEU A 19 -10.26 0.18 31.96
CA LEU A 19 -9.64 -0.13 30.67
C LEU A 19 -10.68 -0.39 29.58
N ASN A 20 -11.75 -1.14 29.89
CA ASN A 20 -12.84 -1.38 28.93
C ASN A 20 -13.60 -0.09 28.56
N LEU A 21 -13.81 0.81 29.53
CA LEU A 21 -14.42 2.12 29.27
C LEU A 21 -13.52 3.02 28.37
N MET A 22 -12.21 2.93 28.52
CA MET A 22 -11.27 3.68 27.68
C MET A 22 -11.26 3.19 26.21
N ILE A 23 -11.52 1.90 25.98
CA ILE A 23 -11.61 1.31 24.62
C ILE A 23 -12.98 1.59 23.97
N LEU A 24 -14.01 1.79 24.78
CA LEU A 24 -15.41 1.87 24.32
C LEU A 24 -15.67 2.95 23.25
N PRO A 25 -15.11 4.19 23.32
CA PRO A 25 -15.29 5.17 22.26
C PRO A 25 -14.72 4.70 20.92
N GLY A 26 -13.54 4.08 20.94
CA GLY A 26 -12.93 3.51 19.72
C GLY A 26 -13.75 2.36 19.14
N LEU A 27 -14.30 1.50 20.01
CA LEU A 27 -15.14 0.38 19.60
C LEU A 27 -16.48 0.87 18.99
N ILE A 28 -17.08 1.93 19.52
CA ILE A 28 -18.28 2.54 18.96
C ILE A 28 -17.99 3.08 17.56
N ILE A 29 -16.91 3.82 17.38
CA ILE A 29 -16.50 4.35 16.08
C ILE A 29 -16.28 3.20 15.09
N LEU A 30 -15.59 2.14 15.50
CA LEU A 30 -15.34 0.98 14.67
C LEU A 30 -16.65 0.27 14.26
N ILE A 31 -17.60 0.12 15.18
CA ILE A 31 -18.92 -0.47 14.86
C ILE A 31 -19.68 0.39 13.85
N ILE A 32 -19.73 1.70 14.05
CA ILE A 32 -20.51 2.61 13.20
C ILE A 32 -19.88 2.76 11.82
N PHE A 33 -18.54 2.93 11.73
CA PHE A 33 -17.88 3.30 10.48
C PHE A 33 -17.24 2.11 9.73
N VAL A 34 -17.11 0.95 10.37
CA VAL A 34 -16.54 -0.26 9.72
C VAL A 34 -17.60 -1.36 9.62
N PHE A 35 -18.17 -1.78 10.75
CA PHE A 35 -19.11 -2.91 10.75
C PHE A 35 -20.48 -2.56 10.15
N ALA A 36 -21.03 -1.37 10.40
CA ALA A 36 -22.31 -1.00 9.84
C ALA A 36 -22.27 -0.88 8.30
N PRO A 37 -21.26 -0.24 7.67
CA PRO A 37 -21.08 -0.29 6.20
C PRO A 37 -20.82 -1.70 5.67
N LEU A 38 -20.14 -2.58 6.42
CA LEU A 38 -19.93 -3.97 6.03
C LEU A 38 -21.26 -4.72 5.87
N VAL A 39 -22.26 -4.46 6.73
CA VAL A 39 -23.61 -5.00 6.55
C VAL A 39 -24.23 -4.51 5.24
N GLY A 40 -23.91 -3.29 4.81
CA GLY A 40 -24.32 -2.74 3.51
C GLY A 40 -23.82 -3.56 2.31
N SER A 41 -22.74 -4.33 2.43
CA SER A 41 -22.27 -5.21 1.35
C SER A 41 -23.26 -6.31 0.98
N LEU A 42 -24.25 -6.60 1.83
CA LEU A 42 -25.37 -7.50 1.51
C LEU A 42 -26.17 -7.05 0.28
N MET A 43 -26.15 -5.75 -0.05
CA MET A 43 -26.76 -5.22 -1.30
C MET A 43 -26.22 -5.93 -2.56
N ALA A 44 -25.01 -6.44 -2.52
CA ALA A 44 -24.43 -7.17 -3.65
C ALA A 44 -25.19 -8.46 -4.00
N PHE A 45 -25.93 -9.02 -3.04
CA PHE A 45 -26.72 -10.25 -3.20
C PHE A 45 -28.21 -9.96 -3.38
N GLU A 46 -28.61 -8.70 -3.45
CA GLU A 46 -29.99 -8.28 -3.58
C GLU A 46 -30.20 -7.45 -4.85
N ASN A 47 -31.42 -7.52 -5.41
CA ASN A 47 -31.89 -6.50 -6.35
C ASN A 47 -32.29 -5.28 -5.53
N TYR A 48 -31.29 -4.50 -5.10
CA TYR A 48 -31.45 -3.42 -4.16
C TYR A 48 -32.28 -2.27 -4.71
N VAL A 49 -33.37 -1.94 -4.03
CA VAL A 49 -34.23 -0.79 -4.33
C VAL A 49 -34.12 0.19 -3.18
N PRO A 50 -33.55 1.40 -3.36
CA PRO A 50 -33.32 2.36 -2.28
C PRO A 50 -34.58 2.69 -1.48
N ALA A 51 -35.75 2.78 -2.14
CA ALA A 51 -37.04 3.06 -1.49
C ALA A 51 -37.52 1.94 -0.55
N LYS A 52 -37.01 0.70 -0.73
CA LYS A 52 -37.38 -0.47 0.11
C LYS A 52 -36.36 -0.76 1.20
N GLY A 53 -35.12 -0.29 1.01
CA GLY A 53 -33.99 -0.58 1.90
C GLY A 53 -33.52 -2.04 1.81
N LEU A 54 -32.49 -2.37 2.60
CA LEU A 54 -31.85 -3.70 2.65
C LEU A 54 -32.83 -4.82 3.03
N LEU A 55 -33.68 -4.63 4.03
CA LEU A 55 -34.50 -5.73 4.58
C LEU A 55 -35.72 -6.10 3.70
N LYS A 56 -36.12 -5.25 2.74
CA LYS A 56 -37.29 -5.46 1.87
C LYS A 56 -36.91 -5.61 0.40
N SER A 57 -35.66 -5.54 0.04
CA SER A 57 -35.17 -5.79 -1.31
C SER A 57 -35.17 -7.30 -1.59
N LYS A 58 -35.39 -7.66 -2.85
CA LYS A 58 -35.45 -9.06 -3.27
C LYS A 58 -34.05 -9.67 -3.30
N TRP A 59 -33.84 -10.73 -2.56
CA TRP A 59 -32.62 -11.52 -2.62
C TRP A 59 -32.47 -12.22 -3.96
N VAL A 60 -31.36 -11.98 -4.66
CA VAL A 60 -31.07 -12.56 -6.00
C VAL A 60 -29.81 -13.43 -6.00
N GLY A 61 -29.18 -13.65 -4.85
CA GLY A 61 -27.98 -14.48 -4.71
C GLY A 61 -26.82 -13.92 -5.52
N LEU A 62 -26.21 -14.71 -6.39
CA LEU A 62 -25.04 -14.35 -7.19
C LEU A 62 -25.37 -13.69 -8.54
N SER A 63 -26.64 -13.42 -8.85
CA SER A 63 -27.06 -12.91 -10.16
C SER A 63 -26.38 -11.57 -10.52
N ASN A 64 -26.15 -10.67 -9.55
CA ASN A 64 -25.42 -9.43 -9.79
C ASN A 64 -23.95 -9.69 -10.19
N PHE A 65 -23.33 -10.69 -9.60
CA PHE A 65 -21.97 -11.08 -9.95
C PHE A 65 -21.90 -11.71 -11.35
N GLU A 66 -22.85 -12.59 -11.70
CA GLU A 66 -22.97 -13.16 -13.04
C GLU A 66 -23.13 -12.06 -14.08
N PHE A 67 -23.97 -11.06 -13.80
CA PHE A 67 -24.13 -9.90 -14.68
C PHE A 67 -22.82 -9.13 -14.86
N ILE A 68 -22.10 -8.81 -13.77
CA ILE A 68 -20.81 -8.11 -13.84
C ILE A 68 -19.82 -8.91 -14.68
N PHE A 69 -19.69 -10.23 -14.45
CA PHE A 69 -18.74 -11.06 -15.19
C PHE A 69 -19.15 -11.31 -16.65
N SER A 70 -20.42 -11.07 -17.01
CA SER A 70 -20.90 -11.13 -18.39
C SER A 70 -20.58 -9.88 -19.21
N LEU A 71 -20.22 -8.77 -18.58
CA LEU A 71 -19.84 -7.54 -19.27
C LEU A 71 -18.51 -7.74 -20.03
N PRO A 72 -18.38 -7.27 -21.28
CA PRO A 72 -17.19 -7.48 -22.12
C PRO A 72 -15.88 -7.05 -21.44
N ASP A 73 -15.92 -5.91 -20.73
CA ASP A 73 -14.73 -5.27 -20.18
C ASP A 73 -14.36 -5.77 -18.77
N SER A 74 -15.25 -6.53 -18.11
CA SER A 74 -15.06 -6.96 -16.72
C SER A 74 -13.78 -7.77 -16.52
N LYS A 75 -13.48 -8.68 -17.44
CA LYS A 75 -12.26 -9.48 -17.37
C LYS A 75 -11.02 -8.63 -17.49
N GLN A 76 -11.03 -7.64 -18.38
CA GLN A 76 -9.90 -6.73 -18.58
C GLN A 76 -9.69 -5.84 -17.37
N VAL A 77 -10.75 -5.24 -16.81
CA VAL A 77 -10.70 -4.43 -15.60
C VAL A 77 -10.16 -5.24 -14.41
N PHE A 78 -10.66 -6.46 -14.22
CA PHE A 78 -10.19 -7.34 -13.15
C PHE A 78 -8.70 -7.68 -13.29
N MET A 79 -8.27 -8.06 -14.50
CA MET A 79 -6.87 -8.37 -14.78
C MET A 79 -5.96 -7.14 -14.61
N ASN A 80 -6.40 -5.95 -15.06
CA ASN A 80 -5.67 -4.72 -14.86
C ASN A 80 -5.49 -4.41 -13.38
N THR A 81 -6.55 -4.54 -12.58
CA THR A 81 -6.50 -4.33 -11.13
C THR A 81 -5.49 -5.28 -10.48
N LEU A 82 -5.51 -6.56 -10.83
CA LEU A 82 -4.55 -7.54 -10.28
C LEU A 82 -3.11 -7.23 -10.69
N ILE A 83 -2.88 -6.92 -11.97
CA ILE A 83 -1.53 -6.60 -12.48
C ILE A 83 -0.98 -5.36 -11.79
N ILE A 84 -1.77 -4.28 -11.71
CA ILE A 84 -1.35 -3.03 -11.06
C ILE A 84 -1.11 -3.27 -9.57
N ALA A 85 -2.03 -3.93 -8.88
CA ALA A 85 -1.94 -4.19 -7.44
C ALA A 85 -0.73 -5.05 -7.11
N PHE A 86 -0.49 -6.14 -7.86
CA PHE A 86 0.67 -7.01 -7.66
C PHE A 86 1.98 -6.29 -7.98
N SER A 87 2.03 -5.52 -9.08
CA SER A 87 3.21 -4.74 -9.45
C SER A 87 3.54 -3.70 -8.38
N LYS A 88 2.54 -2.96 -7.89
CA LYS A 88 2.72 -2.03 -6.77
C LYS A 88 3.23 -2.73 -5.52
N LEU A 89 2.64 -3.88 -5.15
CA LEU A 89 3.07 -4.65 -3.98
C LEU A 89 4.56 -5.01 -4.07
N VAL A 90 4.97 -5.60 -5.19
CA VAL A 90 6.36 -6.02 -5.39
C VAL A 90 7.32 -4.83 -5.34
N VAL A 91 7.05 -3.78 -6.10
CA VAL A 91 7.97 -2.64 -6.20
C VAL A 91 7.99 -1.82 -4.90
N ASN A 92 6.85 -1.67 -4.19
CA ASN A 92 6.78 -1.01 -2.88
C ASN A 92 7.40 -1.83 -1.72
N ILE A 93 7.82 -3.07 -1.96
CA ILE A 93 8.68 -3.80 -1.03
C ILE A 93 10.15 -3.55 -1.37
N PHE A 94 10.54 -3.77 -2.63
CA PHE A 94 11.95 -3.73 -3.03
C PHE A 94 12.55 -2.31 -2.96
N VAL A 95 11.83 -1.30 -3.44
CA VAL A 95 12.35 0.07 -3.52
C VAL A 95 12.57 0.69 -2.14
N PRO A 96 11.60 0.64 -1.19
CA PRO A 96 11.82 1.19 0.15
C PRO A 96 12.92 0.45 0.93
N VAL A 97 13.00 -0.88 0.82
CA VAL A 97 14.05 -1.67 1.48
C VAL A 97 15.42 -1.28 0.94
N THR A 98 15.57 -1.24 -0.39
CA THR A 98 16.83 -0.84 -1.03
C THR A 98 17.22 0.58 -0.65
N PHE A 99 16.26 1.51 -0.68
CA PHE A 99 16.49 2.89 -0.28
C PHE A 99 16.89 3.01 1.20
N ALA A 100 16.24 2.27 2.10
CA ALA A 100 16.58 2.27 3.52
C ALA A 100 18.01 1.76 3.77
N ILE A 101 18.42 0.69 3.09
CA ILE A 101 19.79 0.15 3.16
C ILE A 101 20.79 1.20 2.66
N LEU A 102 20.56 1.77 1.47
CA LEU A 102 21.45 2.79 0.89
C LEU A 102 21.55 4.04 1.78
N LEU A 103 20.42 4.49 2.30
CA LEU A 103 20.38 5.65 3.19
C LEU A 103 21.09 5.38 4.53
N ASN A 104 21.07 4.13 4.99
CA ASN A 104 21.78 3.73 6.21
C ASN A 104 23.31 3.75 6.04
N GLU A 105 23.81 3.51 4.81
CA GLU A 105 25.25 3.58 4.50
C GLU A 105 25.79 5.03 4.43
N ILE A 106 24.91 6.04 4.35
CA ILE A 106 25.31 7.46 4.32
C ILE A 106 25.86 7.86 5.70
N ARG A 107 27.14 8.22 5.76
CA ARG A 107 27.85 8.61 6.99
C ARG A 107 27.58 10.07 7.39
N VAL A 108 27.30 10.94 6.42
CA VAL A 108 27.09 12.38 6.66
C VAL A 108 25.66 12.63 7.05
N ASN A 109 25.40 12.91 8.33
CA ASN A 109 24.05 13.10 8.88
C ASN A 109 23.25 14.20 8.17
N VAL A 110 23.89 15.27 7.71
CA VAL A 110 23.23 16.37 7.00
C VAL A 110 22.68 15.88 5.66
N CYS A 111 23.49 15.17 4.87
CA CYS A 111 23.06 14.56 3.61
C CYS A 111 21.90 13.58 3.84
N LYS A 112 22.02 12.71 4.85
CA LYS A 112 20.97 11.75 5.22
C LYS A 112 19.63 12.45 5.48
N LYS A 113 19.63 13.54 6.26
CA LYS A 113 18.42 14.33 6.56
C LYS A 113 17.85 15.01 5.31
N ILE A 114 18.71 15.57 4.45
CA ILE A 114 18.26 16.20 3.20
C ILE A 114 17.58 15.17 2.29
N PHE A 115 18.20 14.02 2.06
CA PHE A 115 17.59 12.95 1.26
C PHE A 115 16.24 12.48 1.84
N GLN A 116 16.18 12.27 3.16
CA GLN A 116 14.93 11.92 3.83
C GLN A 116 13.84 12.97 3.61
N THR A 117 14.14 14.24 3.81
CA THR A 117 13.15 15.32 3.67
C THR A 117 12.62 15.40 2.24
N VAL A 118 13.50 15.37 1.25
CA VAL A 118 13.12 15.48 -0.17
C VAL A 118 12.28 14.27 -0.61
N VAL A 119 12.68 13.07 -0.20
CA VAL A 119 12.04 11.83 -0.65
C VAL A 119 10.73 11.56 0.10
N TYR A 120 10.55 12.10 1.31
CA TYR A 120 9.29 11.97 2.06
C TYR A 120 8.22 12.96 1.61
N LEU A 121 8.61 14.09 1.01
CA LEU A 121 7.69 15.17 0.64
C LEU A 121 6.52 14.73 -0.24
N PRO A 122 6.72 13.91 -1.30
CA PRO A 122 5.62 13.50 -2.18
C PRO A 122 4.49 12.76 -1.46
N HIS A 123 4.79 11.99 -0.40
CA HIS A 123 3.80 11.26 0.38
C HIS A 123 2.72 12.16 0.97
N PHE A 124 3.06 13.38 1.39
CA PHE A 124 2.13 14.33 2.02
C PHE A 124 1.24 15.09 1.03
N LEU A 125 1.48 14.95 -0.27
CA LEU A 125 0.67 15.58 -1.31
C LEU A 125 -0.55 14.71 -1.66
N SER A 126 -1.71 15.33 -1.88
CA SER A 126 -2.89 14.61 -2.35
C SER A 126 -2.72 14.12 -3.79
N TRP A 127 -3.40 13.04 -4.16
CA TRP A 127 -3.41 12.57 -5.54
C TRP A 127 -3.98 13.58 -6.53
N VAL A 128 -4.87 14.47 -6.11
CA VAL A 128 -5.38 15.56 -6.95
C VAL A 128 -4.25 16.48 -7.42
N VAL A 129 -3.36 16.89 -6.49
CA VAL A 129 -2.20 17.75 -6.80
C VAL A 129 -1.17 16.96 -7.61
N LEU A 130 -0.84 15.75 -7.18
CA LEU A 130 0.16 14.92 -7.87
C LEU A 130 -0.29 14.53 -9.28
N ALA A 131 -1.57 14.24 -9.50
CA ALA A 131 -2.08 13.94 -10.83
C ALA A 131 -1.86 15.09 -11.81
N THR A 132 -2.06 16.33 -11.37
CA THR A 132 -1.75 17.50 -12.22
C THR A 132 -0.28 17.55 -12.59
N VAL A 133 0.62 17.30 -11.64
CA VAL A 133 2.06 17.25 -11.90
C VAL A 133 2.40 16.10 -12.86
N VAL A 134 1.89 14.92 -12.61
CA VAL A 134 2.11 13.72 -13.44
C VAL A 134 1.58 13.96 -14.86
N THR A 135 0.36 14.47 -15.01
CA THR A 135 -0.23 14.75 -16.33
C THR A 135 0.62 15.74 -17.11
N ASN A 136 1.11 16.81 -16.49
CA ASN A 136 1.98 17.78 -17.15
C ASN A 136 3.35 17.17 -17.51
N MET A 137 3.94 16.34 -16.64
CA MET A 137 5.24 15.71 -16.89
C MET A 137 5.18 14.70 -18.05
N PHE A 138 4.09 13.92 -18.13
CA PHE A 138 3.89 12.85 -19.11
C PHE A 138 3.05 13.27 -20.31
N SER A 139 2.71 14.57 -20.44
CA SER A 139 2.02 15.11 -21.63
C SER A 139 2.90 15.02 -22.88
N LEU A 140 2.29 15.17 -24.06
CA LEU A 140 3.03 15.15 -25.33
C LEU A 140 4.12 16.21 -25.38
N ASP A 141 3.82 17.42 -24.91
CA ASP A 141 4.73 18.56 -24.87
C ASP A 141 5.45 18.63 -23.50
N GLY A 142 5.32 17.60 -22.67
CA GLY A 142 5.89 17.56 -21.33
C GLY A 142 7.41 17.31 -21.32
N PRO A 143 8.07 17.60 -20.18
CA PRO A 143 9.52 17.50 -20.06
C PRO A 143 10.05 16.09 -20.34
N ILE A 144 9.29 15.03 -20.07
CA ILE A 144 9.72 13.66 -20.34
C ILE A 144 9.81 13.41 -21.85
N ASN A 145 8.80 13.80 -22.60
CA ASN A 145 8.82 13.71 -24.06
C ASN A 145 9.86 14.66 -24.69
N ALA A 146 10.10 15.83 -24.10
CA ALA A 146 11.18 16.72 -24.54
C ALA A 146 12.56 16.05 -24.41
N VAL A 147 12.81 15.34 -23.31
CA VAL A 147 14.05 14.56 -23.12
C VAL A 147 14.15 13.43 -24.14
N ILE A 148 13.07 12.65 -24.36
CA ILE A 148 13.05 11.55 -25.35
C ILE A 148 13.38 12.09 -26.74
N SER A 149 12.76 13.19 -27.13
CA SER A 149 12.99 13.83 -28.44
C SER A 149 14.41 14.37 -28.59
N ALA A 150 15.01 14.90 -27.52
CA ALA A 150 16.40 15.36 -27.50
C ALA A 150 17.40 14.23 -27.76
N PHE A 151 17.06 12.99 -27.39
CA PHE A 151 17.84 11.78 -27.68
C PHE A 151 17.43 11.10 -29.01
N GLY A 152 16.61 11.76 -29.84
CA GLY A 152 16.19 11.24 -31.15
C GLY A 152 15.04 10.22 -31.10
N GLY A 153 14.37 10.06 -29.97
CA GLY A 153 13.20 9.21 -29.83
C GLY A 153 11.90 9.92 -30.29
N ASN A 154 10.89 9.12 -30.60
CA ASN A 154 9.54 9.63 -30.89
C ASN A 154 8.79 9.94 -29.60
N THR A 155 7.89 10.93 -29.65
CA THR A 155 6.98 11.25 -28.55
C THR A 155 6.06 10.07 -28.22
N ILE A 156 5.83 9.83 -26.94
CA ILE A 156 5.03 8.71 -26.41
C ILE A 156 3.76 9.27 -25.76
N TYR A 157 2.61 8.65 -26.04
CA TYR A 157 1.32 8.94 -25.40
C TYR A 157 1.20 8.19 -24.08
N PHE A 158 2.00 8.51 -23.09
CA PHE A 158 2.12 7.77 -21.83
C PHE A 158 0.78 7.51 -21.13
N LEU A 159 -0.11 8.50 -21.10
CA LEU A 159 -1.38 8.42 -20.39
C LEU A 159 -2.54 7.96 -21.29
N ALA A 160 -2.30 7.72 -22.57
CA ALA A 160 -3.29 7.25 -23.53
C ALA A 160 -2.94 5.89 -24.16
N ASP A 161 -1.84 5.27 -23.73
CA ASP A 161 -1.42 3.93 -24.14
C ASP A 161 -1.55 2.97 -22.96
N ASN A 162 -2.27 1.85 -23.13
CA ASN A 162 -2.54 0.89 -22.08
C ASN A 162 -1.28 0.27 -21.43
N ASN A 163 -0.21 0.11 -22.20
CA ASN A 163 1.03 -0.49 -21.68
C ASN A 163 1.79 0.53 -20.83
N TRP A 164 1.89 1.77 -21.32
CA TRP A 164 2.57 2.85 -20.61
C TRP A 164 1.78 3.34 -19.39
N PHE A 165 0.46 3.40 -19.51
CA PHE A 165 -0.40 3.85 -18.42
C PHE A 165 -0.17 3.04 -17.13
N ARG A 166 -0.12 1.70 -17.23
CA ARG A 166 0.17 0.84 -16.07
C ARG A 166 1.54 1.15 -15.45
N THR A 167 2.55 1.36 -16.31
CA THR A 167 3.91 1.70 -15.86
C THR A 167 3.93 3.05 -15.15
N VAL A 168 3.21 4.06 -15.66
CA VAL A 168 3.09 5.37 -15.03
C VAL A 168 2.37 5.27 -13.69
N ILE A 169 1.26 4.51 -13.60
CA ILE A 169 0.52 4.29 -12.35
C ILE A 169 1.43 3.64 -11.30
N VAL A 170 2.14 2.57 -11.63
CA VAL A 170 3.03 1.89 -10.68
C VAL A 170 4.21 2.79 -10.30
N GLY A 171 4.86 3.42 -11.28
CA GLY A 171 6.03 4.26 -11.05
C GLY A 171 5.75 5.49 -10.19
N THR A 172 4.63 6.17 -10.44
CA THR A 172 4.24 7.36 -9.66
C THR A 172 3.75 7.03 -8.26
N ASP A 173 3.12 5.87 -8.07
CA ASP A 173 2.75 5.35 -6.74
C ASP A 173 4.01 5.07 -5.91
N VAL A 174 4.94 4.34 -6.49
CA VAL A 174 6.21 4.03 -5.84
C VAL A 174 6.98 5.32 -5.52
N TRP A 175 7.09 6.25 -6.47
CA TRP A 175 7.73 7.54 -6.23
C TRP A 175 7.11 8.32 -5.08
N LYS A 176 5.79 8.26 -4.94
CA LYS A 176 5.08 8.90 -3.84
C LYS A 176 5.36 8.24 -2.50
N GLU A 177 5.35 6.90 -2.45
CA GLU A 177 5.24 6.15 -1.20
C GLU A 177 6.58 5.59 -0.70
N PHE A 178 7.60 5.35 -1.57
CA PHE A 178 8.79 4.61 -1.18
C PHE A 178 9.59 5.28 -0.04
N GLY A 179 9.63 6.61 -0.05
CA GLY A 179 10.34 7.36 0.97
C GLY A 179 9.73 7.15 2.34
N TYR A 180 8.43 7.37 2.47
CA TYR A 180 7.71 7.19 3.72
C TYR A 180 7.73 5.72 4.18
N ASN A 181 7.51 4.78 3.28
CA ASN A 181 7.57 3.35 3.59
C ASN A 181 8.97 2.90 4.06
N SER A 182 10.03 3.58 3.64
CA SER A 182 11.40 3.27 4.08
C SER A 182 11.67 3.55 5.56
N VAL A 183 10.84 4.39 6.21
CA VAL A 183 11.00 4.76 7.62
C VAL A 183 10.94 3.53 8.54
N VAL A 184 10.03 2.60 8.25
CA VAL A 184 9.87 1.37 9.05
C VAL A 184 11.12 0.49 8.94
N TYR A 185 11.68 0.37 7.73
CA TYR A 185 12.91 -0.40 7.50
C TYR A 185 14.13 0.29 8.12
N LEU A 186 14.20 1.64 8.07
CA LEU A 186 15.25 2.39 8.76
C LEU A 186 15.20 2.18 10.27
N ALA A 187 14.00 2.17 10.85
CA ALA A 187 13.84 1.88 12.27
C ALA A 187 14.31 0.45 12.60
N ALA A 188 13.97 -0.54 11.78
CA ALA A 188 14.44 -1.92 11.96
C ALA A 188 15.96 -2.03 11.86
N LEU A 189 16.61 -1.28 10.95
CA LEU A 189 18.07 -1.24 10.82
C LEU A 189 18.77 -0.73 12.08
N THR A 190 18.18 0.22 12.82
CA THR A 190 18.75 0.72 14.06
C THR A 190 18.76 -0.30 15.20
N GLY A 191 17.96 -1.35 15.08
CA GLY A 191 17.89 -2.46 16.06
C GLY A 191 18.93 -3.55 15.84
N ILE A 192 19.73 -3.48 14.77
CA ILE A 192 20.77 -4.50 14.51
C ILE A 192 21.97 -4.24 15.41
N ASP A 193 22.45 -5.28 16.09
CA ASP A 193 23.63 -5.20 16.96
C ASP A 193 24.88 -4.78 16.17
N PRO A 194 25.53 -3.65 16.50
CA PRO A 194 26.77 -3.21 15.86
C PRO A 194 27.89 -4.24 15.96
N GLY A 195 27.92 -5.06 17.02
CA GLY A 195 28.91 -6.12 17.22
C GLY A 195 28.96 -7.14 16.08
N LEU A 196 27.83 -7.38 15.39
CA LEU A 196 27.79 -8.27 14.22
C LEU A 196 28.60 -7.69 13.06
N PHE A 197 28.56 -6.39 12.85
CA PHE A 197 29.32 -5.71 11.80
C PHE A 197 30.83 -5.64 12.13
N GLU A 198 31.15 -5.47 13.42
CA GLU A 198 32.54 -5.47 13.91
C GLU A 198 33.18 -6.86 13.74
N ALA A 199 32.49 -7.92 14.17
CA ALA A 199 32.94 -9.30 13.98
C ALA A 199 33.12 -9.63 12.51
N ALA A 200 32.15 -9.32 11.65
CA ALA A 200 32.25 -9.54 10.21
C ALA A 200 33.41 -8.77 9.57
N SER A 201 33.73 -7.58 10.09
CA SER A 201 34.89 -6.79 9.62
C SER A 201 36.22 -7.43 9.99
N ILE A 202 36.32 -8.04 11.17
CA ILE A 202 37.48 -8.82 11.61
C ILE A 202 37.67 -10.06 10.73
N ASP A 203 36.57 -10.71 10.34
CA ASP A 203 36.55 -11.87 9.42
C ASP A 203 36.84 -11.47 7.95
N GLY A 204 37.10 -10.19 7.65
CA GLY A 204 37.44 -9.71 6.31
C GLY A 204 36.21 -9.52 5.40
N ALA A 205 35.00 -9.47 5.93
CA ALA A 205 33.81 -9.20 5.13
C ALA A 205 33.75 -7.72 4.70
N ASN A 206 33.67 -7.50 3.40
CA ASN A 206 33.43 -6.16 2.84
C ASN A 206 31.98 -5.70 3.07
N ARG A 207 31.71 -4.42 2.83
CA ARG A 207 30.37 -3.82 3.03
C ARG A 207 29.25 -4.56 2.32
N PHE A 208 29.47 -4.99 1.09
CA PHE A 208 28.46 -5.73 0.33
C PHE A 208 28.12 -7.09 0.99
N LYS A 209 29.13 -7.82 1.49
CA LYS A 209 28.92 -9.05 2.24
C LYS A 209 28.16 -8.81 3.54
N GLN A 210 28.49 -7.73 4.26
CA GLN A 210 27.78 -7.34 5.50
C GLN A 210 26.30 -7.02 5.20
N ILE A 211 26.01 -6.28 4.13
CA ILE A 211 24.63 -6.00 3.71
C ILE A 211 23.89 -7.30 3.42
N LEU A 212 24.48 -8.18 2.61
CA LEU A 212 23.79 -9.40 2.15
C LEU A 212 23.58 -10.42 3.28
N HIS A 213 24.53 -10.56 4.21
CA HIS A 213 24.50 -11.63 5.22
C HIS A 213 24.08 -11.17 6.62
N ILE A 214 24.11 -9.87 6.90
CA ILE A 214 23.65 -9.32 8.19
C ILE A 214 22.41 -8.45 8.00
N THR A 215 22.52 -7.39 7.17
CA THR A 215 21.48 -6.39 7.04
C THR A 215 20.20 -6.97 6.42
N VAL A 216 20.30 -7.64 5.28
CA VAL A 216 19.14 -8.21 4.55
C VAL A 216 18.43 -9.27 5.39
N PRO A 217 19.10 -10.28 5.98
CA PRO A 217 18.44 -11.24 6.86
C PRO A 217 17.78 -10.62 8.09
N ALA A 218 18.41 -9.61 8.70
CA ALA A 218 17.83 -8.91 9.85
C ALA A 218 16.58 -8.11 9.50
N LEU A 219 16.43 -7.65 8.26
CA LEU A 219 15.24 -6.96 7.76
C LEU A 219 14.10 -7.91 7.40
N LEU A 220 14.34 -9.20 7.13
CA LEU A 220 13.33 -10.15 6.66
C LEU A 220 12.05 -10.19 7.52
N PRO A 221 12.11 -10.22 8.87
CA PRO A 221 10.91 -10.21 9.68
C PRO A 221 10.04 -8.96 9.43
N THR A 222 10.69 -7.80 9.30
CA THR A 222 9.99 -6.53 9.00
C THR A 222 9.41 -6.53 7.58
N VAL A 223 10.14 -7.06 6.59
CA VAL A 223 9.65 -7.22 5.22
C VAL A 223 8.42 -8.11 5.18
N VAL A 224 8.44 -9.25 5.86
CA VAL A 224 7.30 -10.18 5.94
C VAL A 224 6.10 -9.50 6.59
N LEU A 225 6.31 -8.79 7.70
CA LEU A 225 5.24 -8.05 8.38
C LEU A 225 4.62 -6.99 7.46
N MET A 226 5.43 -6.15 6.82
CA MET A 226 4.97 -5.10 5.93
C MET A 226 4.27 -5.67 4.69
N THR A 227 4.77 -6.80 4.17
CA THR A 227 4.12 -7.51 3.06
C THR A 227 2.74 -8.02 3.46
N ALA A 228 2.60 -8.62 4.65
CA ALA A 228 1.31 -9.10 5.16
C ALA A 228 0.30 -7.95 5.34
N LEU A 229 0.75 -6.79 5.85
CA LEU A 229 -0.09 -5.60 5.99
C LEU A 229 -0.52 -5.04 4.63
N ASN A 230 0.39 -5.00 3.65
CA ASN A 230 0.10 -4.51 2.30
C ASN A 230 -0.84 -5.46 1.54
N LEU A 231 -0.76 -6.77 1.77
CA LEU A 231 -1.69 -7.75 1.19
C LEU A 231 -3.14 -7.48 1.60
N GLY A 232 -3.38 -7.00 2.82
CA GLY A 232 -4.72 -6.59 3.28
C GLY A 232 -5.34 -5.48 2.43
N ASN A 233 -4.52 -4.66 1.77
CA ASN A 233 -4.94 -3.54 0.93
C ASN A 233 -4.75 -3.77 -0.58
N ILE A 234 -4.38 -4.99 -0.98
CA ILE A 234 -3.99 -5.27 -2.38
C ILE A 234 -5.09 -4.94 -3.40
N LEU A 235 -6.36 -5.15 -3.03
CA LEU A 235 -7.50 -4.89 -3.91
C LEU A 235 -7.88 -3.41 -4.01
N ASN A 236 -7.31 -2.55 -3.17
CA ASN A 236 -7.57 -1.11 -3.24
C ASN A 236 -6.93 -0.46 -4.50
N ALA A 237 -5.92 -1.09 -5.10
CA ALA A 237 -5.23 -0.68 -6.33
C ALA A 237 -4.87 0.83 -6.45
N GLY A 238 -5.20 1.65 -5.44
CA GLY A 238 -5.01 3.11 -5.43
C GLY A 238 -6.10 3.86 -6.19
N PHE A 239 -7.36 3.70 -5.76
CA PHE A 239 -8.52 4.35 -6.39
C PHE A 239 -8.30 5.85 -6.64
N ASP A 240 -7.83 6.61 -5.66
CA ASP A 240 -7.62 8.06 -5.80
C ASP A 240 -6.61 8.40 -6.90
N GLN A 241 -5.55 7.61 -7.02
CA GLN A 241 -4.56 7.78 -8.08
C GLN A 241 -5.16 7.51 -9.45
N VAL A 242 -5.79 6.35 -9.60
CA VAL A 242 -6.38 5.94 -10.89
C VAL A 242 -7.49 6.90 -11.30
N PHE A 243 -8.37 7.29 -10.39
CA PHE A 243 -9.46 8.22 -10.65
C PHE A 243 -8.98 9.59 -11.16
N ASN A 244 -7.89 10.12 -10.59
CA ASN A 244 -7.36 11.42 -10.98
C ASN A 244 -6.47 11.38 -12.23
N LEU A 245 -5.92 10.21 -12.59
CA LEU A 245 -5.07 10.03 -13.79
C LEU A 245 -5.83 9.35 -14.94
N TYR A 246 -7.03 8.83 -14.68
CA TYR A 246 -7.81 8.10 -15.67
C TYR A 246 -8.12 8.94 -16.89
N ASN A 247 -7.94 8.32 -18.06
CA ASN A 247 -8.33 8.86 -19.36
C ASN A 247 -9.26 7.84 -20.03
N PRO A 248 -10.41 8.25 -20.61
CA PRO A 248 -11.33 7.33 -21.31
C PRO A 248 -10.72 6.52 -22.47
N ILE A 249 -9.52 6.84 -22.90
CA ILE A 249 -8.80 6.14 -23.98
C ILE A 249 -8.08 4.88 -23.47
N VAL A 250 -7.81 4.79 -22.16
CA VAL A 250 -7.10 3.65 -21.54
C VAL A 250 -8.02 2.83 -20.65
N TYR A 251 -7.94 1.51 -20.77
CA TYR A 251 -8.71 0.53 -20.02
C TYR A 251 -7.79 -0.38 -19.21
#